data_fc5debf70cca596083c66854a7c7f36c
#
_entry.id   fc5debf70cca596083c66854a7c7f36c
#
_cell.length_a   1.000
_cell.length_b   1.000
_cell.length_c   1.000
_cell.angle_alpha   90.00
_cell.angle_beta   90.00
_cell.angle_gamma   90.00
#
_symmetry.space_group_name_H-M   'P 1'
#
loop_
_entity.id
_entity.type
_entity.pdbx_description
1 polymer ?
#
loop_
_entity_poly.entity_id
_entity_poly.type
_entity_poly.pdbx_seq_one_letter_code
_entity_poly.pdbx_strand_id
1 'polypeptide(L)'
;MKKVVPFAKARETALYGSKAVGLGDAARQDLAIPPGVALSGDLVEAVASGDQKAIEKVAQAIATLPPPFAVRSSAVDEDSAAASFAGQHLTVLNVHSAADVPGAVREVWWSANSDAAITYRQRVGLFTRPSVGVVVQTLLNPTVAGVMFTEHPVTGADERLIEASWGLGEAVVAGLVVPDHFRLDRSGQVLERKVGRKRIAIRSLPNGGTFEEQVPAAQVSRLCLDDTELAALGALALRCEKVYGPRRDIEWAIQEGTVYLLQCRAVTTGKARSEAPPPSPPPRDPVAALQRVELFADMDRRQVEQIARLLKERRFAKGETVIMEGSGGAAFFLIDSGEATVSRKGVNLATLGPGDYFGEIALIDGGPRTATVTAATDLVCYGLTFWEFRPLVERNGTIGWKLLQALAKRLRTTNPS
;
A
#
# COMPACT_ATOMS: atom_id res chain seq x y z
N MET A 1 -15.08 15.39 -14.77
CA MET A 1 -15.18 16.68 -14.02
C MET A 1 -14.29 16.61 -12.78
N LYS A 2 -13.38 17.59 -12.60
CA LYS A 2 -12.50 17.70 -11.42
C LYS A 2 -13.31 17.98 -10.14
N LYS A 3 -13.72 16.93 -9.39
CA LYS A 3 -14.58 17.03 -8.20
C LYS A 3 -13.89 16.52 -6.96
N VAL A 4 -14.09 17.20 -5.85
CA VAL A 4 -13.84 16.70 -4.48
C VAL A 4 -15.13 16.83 -3.70
N VAL A 5 -15.50 15.79 -2.93
CA VAL A 5 -16.75 15.75 -2.18
C VAL A 5 -16.55 15.05 -0.82
N PRO A 6 -17.29 15.42 0.23
CA PRO A 6 -17.41 14.62 1.44
C PRO A 6 -17.91 13.21 1.12
N PHE A 7 -17.56 12.20 1.91
CA PHE A 7 -17.94 10.80 1.63
C PHE A 7 -19.43 10.62 1.38
N ALA A 8 -20.32 11.20 2.18
CA ALA A 8 -21.76 11.07 2.00
C ALA A 8 -22.28 11.48 0.61
N LYS A 9 -21.51 12.31 -0.13
CA LYS A 9 -21.82 12.75 -1.50
C LYS A 9 -21.12 11.91 -2.59
N ALA A 10 -20.22 11.01 -2.25
CA ALA A 10 -19.60 10.08 -3.20
C ALA A 10 -20.57 8.94 -3.53
N ARG A 11 -21.19 8.99 -4.73
CA ARG A 11 -22.21 8.03 -5.16
C ARG A 11 -21.88 7.31 -6.47
N GLU A 12 -20.98 7.86 -7.27
CA GLU A 12 -20.69 7.38 -8.61
C GLU A 12 -19.35 6.65 -8.63
N THR A 13 -19.38 5.32 -8.68
CA THR A 13 -18.16 4.49 -8.72
C THR A 13 -17.27 4.85 -9.91
N ALA A 14 -17.85 5.18 -11.07
CA ALA A 14 -17.09 5.61 -12.24
C ALA A 14 -16.26 6.89 -12.00
N LEU A 15 -16.67 7.75 -11.08
CA LEU A 15 -15.96 9.00 -10.75
C LEU A 15 -15.01 8.86 -9.58
N TYR A 16 -15.42 8.17 -8.53
CA TYR A 16 -14.71 8.16 -7.24
C TYR A 16 -14.08 6.81 -6.86
N GLY A 17 -14.41 5.74 -7.60
CA GLY A 17 -14.00 4.37 -7.28
C GLY A 17 -14.84 3.71 -6.20
N SER A 18 -14.70 2.40 -6.05
CA SER A 18 -15.53 1.57 -5.17
C SER A 18 -15.32 1.86 -3.69
N LYS A 19 -14.07 2.07 -3.26
CA LYS A 19 -13.76 2.38 -1.85
C LYS A 19 -14.42 3.68 -1.38
N ALA A 20 -14.32 4.75 -2.19
CA ALA A 20 -14.94 6.05 -1.87
C ALA A 20 -16.46 5.95 -1.79
N VAL A 21 -17.08 5.23 -2.73
CA VAL A 21 -18.54 5.01 -2.74
C VAL A 21 -18.95 4.16 -1.54
N GLY A 22 -18.21 3.10 -1.23
CA GLY A 22 -18.46 2.27 -0.04
C GLY A 22 -18.41 3.09 1.26
N LEU A 23 -17.40 3.93 1.46
CA LEU A 23 -17.35 4.85 2.60
C LEU A 23 -18.51 5.87 2.57
N GLY A 24 -18.94 6.28 1.37
CA GLY A 24 -20.12 7.12 1.18
C GLY A 24 -21.41 6.45 1.65
N ASP A 25 -21.57 5.15 1.32
CA ASP A 25 -22.71 4.35 1.80
C ASP A 25 -22.69 4.21 3.33
N ALA A 26 -21.52 3.93 3.90
CA ALA A 26 -21.33 3.92 5.36
C ALA A 26 -21.75 5.23 6.02
N ALA A 27 -21.26 6.35 5.48
CA ALA A 27 -21.56 7.69 6.01
C ALA A 27 -23.04 8.02 5.97
N ARG A 28 -23.77 7.58 4.93
CA ARG A 28 -25.21 7.80 4.78
C ARG A 28 -26.06 6.94 5.72
N GLN A 29 -25.48 5.90 6.28
CA GLN A 29 -26.12 4.98 7.23
C GLN A 29 -25.54 5.12 8.66
N ASP A 30 -24.89 6.25 8.93
CA ASP A 30 -24.32 6.61 10.23
C ASP A 30 -23.38 5.55 10.83
N LEU A 31 -22.68 4.78 9.96
CA LEU A 31 -21.56 3.96 10.39
C LEU A 31 -20.39 4.85 10.79
N ALA A 32 -19.73 4.54 11.89
CA ALA A 32 -18.54 5.27 12.30
C ALA A 32 -17.42 5.00 11.28
N ILE A 33 -17.03 6.04 10.56
CA ILE A 33 -15.89 6.05 9.63
C ILE A 33 -14.98 7.23 9.96
N PRO A 34 -13.67 7.17 9.68
CA PRO A 34 -12.82 8.35 9.79
C PRO A 34 -13.32 9.47 8.87
N PRO A 35 -13.36 10.73 9.31
CA PRO A 35 -13.79 11.84 8.46
C PRO A 35 -12.87 12.00 7.26
N GLY A 36 -13.44 12.38 6.10
CA GLY A 36 -12.65 12.49 4.88
C GLY A 36 -13.44 12.91 3.66
N VAL A 37 -12.73 12.96 2.54
CA VAL A 37 -13.23 13.37 1.23
C VAL A 37 -12.84 12.36 0.14
N ALA A 38 -13.64 12.32 -0.92
CA ALA A 38 -13.37 11.57 -2.13
C ALA A 38 -12.97 12.52 -3.27
N LEU A 39 -11.87 12.20 -3.95
CA LEU A 39 -11.37 12.89 -5.13
C LEU A 39 -11.74 12.10 -6.38
N SER A 40 -12.32 12.76 -7.39
CA SER A 40 -12.60 12.12 -8.68
C SER A 40 -11.31 11.84 -9.46
N GLY A 41 -11.31 10.82 -10.32
CA GLY A 41 -10.17 10.43 -11.15
C GLY A 41 -9.58 11.60 -11.95
N ASP A 42 -10.44 12.43 -12.58
CA ASP A 42 -9.99 13.64 -13.31
C ASP A 42 -9.27 14.67 -12.39
N LEU A 43 -9.69 14.77 -11.12
CA LEU A 43 -9.02 15.66 -10.17
C LEU A 43 -7.68 15.08 -9.74
N VAL A 44 -7.63 13.79 -9.48
CA VAL A 44 -6.40 13.05 -9.13
C VAL A 44 -5.37 13.19 -10.24
N GLU A 45 -5.75 13.01 -11.51
CA GLU A 45 -4.87 13.18 -12.67
C GLU A 45 -4.36 14.63 -12.79
N ALA A 46 -5.22 15.62 -12.54
CA ALA A 46 -4.82 17.02 -12.56
C ALA A 46 -3.83 17.35 -11.44
N VAL A 47 -4.03 16.83 -10.21
CA VAL A 47 -3.06 16.96 -9.11
C VAL A 47 -1.75 16.28 -9.47
N ALA A 48 -1.80 15.08 -10.04
CA ALA A 48 -0.61 14.33 -10.45
C ALA A 48 0.20 15.05 -11.53
N SER A 49 -0.46 15.77 -12.43
CA SER A 49 0.18 16.61 -13.48
C SER A 49 0.65 18.00 -12.99
N GLY A 50 0.43 18.33 -11.71
CA GLY A 50 0.90 19.61 -11.13
C GLY A 50 -0.04 20.81 -11.38
N ASP A 51 -1.31 20.58 -11.74
CA ASP A 51 -2.31 21.66 -11.89
C ASP A 51 -2.53 22.36 -10.54
N GLN A 52 -2.04 23.60 -10.42
CA GLN A 52 -2.09 24.39 -9.19
C GLN A 52 -3.51 24.60 -8.68
N LYS A 53 -4.48 24.83 -9.58
CA LYS A 53 -5.89 24.99 -9.19
C LYS A 53 -6.50 23.71 -8.63
N ALA A 54 -6.08 22.56 -9.15
CA ALA A 54 -6.48 21.26 -8.63
C ALA A 54 -5.88 21.01 -7.23
N ILE A 55 -4.62 21.37 -7.04
CA ILE A 55 -3.92 21.26 -5.75
C ILE A 55 -4.60 22.15 -4.69
N GLU A 56 -4.85 23.42 -5.00
CA GLU A 56 -5.55 24.36 -4.12
C GLU A 56 -6.96 23.87 -3.74
N LYS A 57 -7.68 23.31 -4.71
CA LYS A 57 -9.01 22.74 -4.49
C LYS A 57 -9.00 21.57 -3.50
N VAL A 58 -8.00 20.69 -3.58
CA VAL A 58 -7.81 19.60 -2.62
C VAL A 58 -7.48 20.18 -1.25
N ALA A 59 -6.52 21.10 -1.16
CA ALA A 59 -6.11 21.73 0.10
C ALA A 59 -7.30 22.41 0.82
N GLN A 60 -8.14 23.15 0.09
CA GLN A 60 -9.35 23.76 0.63
C GLN A 60 -10.36 22.73 1.15
N ALA A 61 -10.54 21.61 0.43
CA ALA A 61 -11.52 20.60 0.82
C ALA A 61 -11.13 19.82 2.09
N ILE A 62 -9.83 19.69 2.37
CA ILE A 62 -9.32 19.00 3.55
C ILE A 62 -8.96 19.92 4.71
N ALA A 63 -9.08 21.24 4.54
CA ALA A 63 -8.66 22.23 5.54
C ALA A 63 -9.34 22.07 6.92
N THR A 64 -10.53 21.48 6.95
CA THR A 64 -11.29 21.23 8.19
C THR A 64 -11.07 19.82 8.76
N LEU A 65 -10.35 18.97 8.07
CA LEU A 65 -10.05 17.62 8.54
C LEU A 65 -8.82 17.65 9.45
N PRO A 66 -8.87 16.99 10.61
CA PRO A 66 -7.70 16.90 11.48
C PRO A 66 -6.62 15.99 10.86
N PRO A 67 -5.36 16.45 10.79
CA PRO A 67 -4.23 15.61 10.40
C PRO A 67 -3.88 14.62 11.55
N PRO A 68 -3.05 13.60 11.28
CA PRO A 68 -2.48 13.24 9.99
C PRO A 68 -3.52 12.55 9.08
N PHE A 69 -3.16 12.37 7.79
CA PHE A 69 -4.07 11.79 6.81
C PHE A 69 -3.62 10.39 6.34
N ALA A 70 -4.60 9.58 5.94
CA ALA A 70 -4.42 8.42 5.08
C ALA A 70 -4.91 8.77 3.67
N VAL A 71 -4.05 8.57 2.66
CA VAL A 71 -4.36 8.79 1.24
C VAL A 71 -4.39 7.44 0.56
N ARG A 72 -5.58 7.03 0.10
CA ARG A 72 -5.83 5.66 -0.36
C ARG A 72 -6.36 5.67 -1.79
N SER A 73 -5.89 4.74 -2.62
CA SER A 73 -6.49 4.50 -3.93
C SER A 73 -7.95 4.06 -3.81
N SER A 74 -8.74 4.46 -4.78
CA SER A 74 -10.13 4.04 -4.94
C SER A 74 -10.38 3.80 -6.44
N ALA A 75 -10.00 2.62 -6.92
CA ALA A 75 -10.17 2.26 -8.32
C ALA A 75 -11.61 1.80 -8.59
N VAL A 76 -12.05 2.00 -9.83
CA VAL A 76 -13.39 1.58 -10.27
C VAL A 76 -13.55 0.07 -10.21
N ASP A 77 -12.47 -0.67 -10.51
CA ASP A 77 -12.47 -2.14 -10.65
C ASP A 77 -11.89 -2.86 -9.41
N GLU A 78 -11.55 -2.14 -8.33
CA GLU A 78 -10.82 -2.67 -7.17
C GLU A 78 -11.55 -3.81 -6.45
N ASP A 79 -12.89 -3.77 -6.43
CA ASP A 79 -13.76 -4.74 -5.76
C ASP A 79 -14.58 -5.56 -6.76
N SER A 80 -14.12 -5.68 -8.03
CA SER A 80 -14.86 -6.48 -9.03
C SER A 80 -14.72 -7.98 -8.72
N ALA A 81 -15.81 -8.73 -8.92
CA ALA A 81 -15.81 -10.19 -8.73
C ALA A 81 -14.83 -10.92 -9.67
N ALA A 82 -14.36 -10.26 -10.73
CA ALA A 82 -13.46 -10.81 -11.74
C ALA A 82 -11.98 -10.60 -11.43
N ALA A 83 -11.63 -9.63 -10.56
CA ALA A 83 -10.24 -9.32 -10.28
C ALA A 83 -10.06 -8.84 -8.83
N SER A 84 -9.26 -9.54 -8.05
CA SER A 84 -8.84 -9.09 -6.71
C SER A 84 -7.54 -8.33 -6.84
N PHE A 85 -7.61 -7.00 -6.75
CA PHE A 85 -6.42 -6.12 -6.70
C PHE A 85 -5.83 -6.03 -5.29
N ALA A 86 -6.06 -7.03 -4.43
CA ALA A 86 -5.53 -7.04 -3.07
C ALA A 86 -4.00 -6.88 -3.07
N GLY A 87 -3.52 -5.82 -2.42
CA GLY A 87 -2.08 -5.50 -2.33
C GLY A 87 -1.46 -4.82 -3.56
N GLN A 88 -2.22 -4.54 -4.61
CA GLN A 88 -1.74 -3.86 -5.83
C GLN A 88 -1.85 -2.32 -5.75
N HIS A 89 -2.70 -1.82 -4.86
CA HIS A 89 -2.99 -0.39 -4.75
C HIS A 89 -2.33 0.23 -3.52
N LEU A 90 -1.60 1.31 -3.74
CA LEU A 90 -0.88 2.02 -2.69
C LEU A 90 -1.84 2.74 -1.73
N THR A 91 -1.55 2.63 -0.45
CA THR A 91 -2.05 3.50 0.61
C THR A 91 -0.87 4.24 1.22
N VAL A 92 -0.95 5.56 1.28
CA VAL A 92 0.03 6.40 1.97
C VAL A 92 -0.54 6.76 3.32
N LEU A 93 0.06 6.22 4.37
CA LEU A 93 -0.36 6.47 5.75
C LEU A 93 0.47 7.59 6.38
N ASN A 94 -0.15 8.28 7.33
CA ASN A 94 0.49 9.31 8.14
C ASN A 94 1.08 10.46 7.31
N VAL A 95 0.29 10.97 6.37
CA VAL A 95 0.59 12.22 5.66
C VAL A 95 0.40 13.36 6.65
N HIS A 96 1.51 14.00 7.04
CA HIS A 96 1.56 14.83 8.25
C HIS A 96 0.78 16.14 8.13
N SER A 97 0.74 16.76 6.94
CA SER A 97 0.09 18.04 6.74
C SER A 97 -0.76 18.07 5.46
N ALA A 98 -1.66 19.04 5.36
CA ALA A 98 -2.44 19.29 4.16
C ALA A 98 -1.55 19.64 2.94
N ALA A 99 -0.37 20.23 3.17
CA ALA A 99 0.59 20.55 2.14
C ALA A 99 1.24 19.31 1.51
N ASP A 100 1.31 18.22 2.24
CA ASP A 100 1.92 16.95 1.77
C ASP A 100 0.93 16.08 0.99
N VAL A 101 -0.39 16.32 1.16
CA VAL A 101 -1.45 15.52 0.52
C VAL A 101 -1.34 15.47 -1.00
N PRO A 102 -1.03 16.57 -1.74
CA PRO A 102 -0.86 16.49 -3.19
C PRO A 102 0.27 15.55 -3.63
N GLY A 103 1.35 15.49 -2.85
CA GLY A 103 2.44 14.53 -3.05
C GLY A 103 1.94 13.10 -2.92
N ALA A 104 1.22 12.80 -1.84
CA ALA A 104 0.64 11.48 -1.59
C ALA A 104 -0.40 11.07 -2.66
N VAL A 105 -1.24 12.01 -3.12
CA VAL A 105 -2.20 11.78 -4.22
C VAL A 105 -1.47 11.40 -5.51
N ARG A 106 -0.37 12.09 -5.82
CA ARG A 106 0.47 11.80 -6.99
C ARG A 106 1.02 10.39 -6.94
N GLU A 107 1.46 9.94 -5.79
CA GLU A 107 1.99 8.58 -5.65
C GLU A 107 0.95 7.49 -5.79
N VAL A 108 -0.21 7.68 -5.16
CA VAL A 108 -1.32 6.76 -5.33
C VAL A 108 -1.70 6.65 -6.80
N TRP A 109 -1.73 7.78 -7.52
CA TRP A 109 -1.99 7.78 -8.97
C TRP A 109 -0.89 7.03 -9.75
N TRP A 110 0.38 7.25 -9.44
CA TRP A 110 1.49 6.55 -10.11
C TRP A 110 1.48 5.05 -9.83
N SER A 111 1.20 4.64 -8.60
CA SER A 111 1.07 3.22 -8.23
C SER A 111 0.03 2.52 -9.11
N ALA A 112 -1.14 3.13 -9.28
CA ALA A 112 -2.22 2.56 -10.08
C ALA A 112 -1.96 2.59 -11.60
N ASN A 113 -1.09 3.48 -12.07
CA ASN A 113 -0.66 3.60 -13.46
C ASN A 113 0.73 2.99 -13.69
N SER A 114 1.25 2.20 -12.74
CA SER A 114 2.50 1.46 -12.90
C SER A 114 2.36 0.33 -13.93
N ASP A 115 3.48 -0.04 -14.54
CA ASP A 115 3.50 -1.13 -15.54
C ASP A 115 2.99 -2.45 -14.95
N ALA A 116 3.29 -2.73 -13.69
CA ALA A 116 2.78 -3.90 -12.99
C ALA A 116 1.24 -3.87 -12.88
N ALA A 117 0.67 -2.72 -12.53
CA ALA A 117 -0.78 -2.55 -12.45
C ALA A 117 -1.43 -2.65 -13.84
N ILE A 118 -0.83 -2.05 -14.87
CA ILE A 118 -1.31 -2.12 -16.26
C ILE A 118 -1.22 -3.55 -16.79
N THR A 119 -0.09 -4.24 -16.60
CA THR A 119 0.10 -5.63 -17.03
C THR A 119 -0.89 -6.57 -16.34
N TYR A 120 -1.09 -6.40 -15.02
CA TYR A 120 -2.10 -7.17 -14.29
C TYR A 120 -3.50 -6.93 -14.83
N ARG A 121 -3.90 -5.67 -15.10
CA ARG A 121 -5.19 -5.32 -15.70
C ARG A 121 -5.38 -5.99 -17.06
N GLN A 122 -4.36 -5.97 -17.92
CA GLN A 122 -4.40 -6.63 -19.23
C GLN A 122 -4.58 -8.15 -19.09
N ARG A 123 -3.88 -8.80 -18.15
CA ARG A 123 -4.04 -10.24 -17.86
C ARG A 123 -5.45 -10.62 -17.43
N VAL A 124 -6.17 -9.74 -16.73
CA VAL A 124 -7.56 -9.94 -16.34
C VAL A 124 -8.57 -9.37 -17.34
N GLY A 125 -8.13 -9.00 -18.55
CA GLY A 125 -8.99 -8.56 -19.65
C GLY A 125 -9.42 -7.09 -19.59
N LEU A 126 -8.78 -6.26 -18.77
CA LEU A 126 -9.06 -4.83 -18.62
C LEU A 126 -8.06 -3.99 -19.43
N PHE A 127 -8.41 -3.64 -20.66
CA PHE A 127 -7.53 -2.92 -21.59
C PHE A 127 -7.69 -1.39 -21.56
N THR A 128 -8.62 -0.86 -20.76
CA THR A 128 -8.80 0.58 -20.63
C THR A 128 -7.83 1.17 -19.62
N ARG A 129 -7.43 2.45 -19.81
CA ARG A 129 -6.63 3.19 -18.85
C ARG A 129 -7.33 3.19 -17.48
N PRO A 130 -6.63 2.90 -16.35
CA PRO A 130 -7.24 2.92 -15.04
C PRO A 130 -7.75 4.33 -14.71
N SER A 131 -9.03 4.43 -14.35
CA SER A 131 -9.56 5.61 -13.68
C SER A 131 -9.49 5.39 -12.18
N VAL A 132 -8.65 6.15 -11.49
CA VAL A 132 -8.40 5.98 -10.07
C VAL A 132 -8.81 7.24 -9.33
N GLY A 133 -9.89 7.13 -8.55
CA GLY A 133 -10.20 8.09 -7.52
C GLY A 133 -9.27 7.94 -6.33
N VAL A 134 -9.30 8.90 -5.43
CA VAL A 134 -8.52 8.87 -4.19
C VAL A 134 -9.41 9.24 -3.01
N VAL A 135 -9.24 8.52 -1.92
CA VAL A 135 -9.79 8.84 -0.60
C VAL A 135 -8.70 9.55 0.21
N VAL A 136 -9.03 10.72 0.73
CA VAL A 136 -8.23 11.43 1.75
C VAL A 136 -9.04 11.46 3.03
N GLN A 137 -8.54 10.82 4.07
CA GLN A 137 -9.24 10.71 5.36
C GLN A 137 -8.29 10.94 6.53
N THR A 138 -8.80 11.39 7.66
CA THR A 138 -8.03 11.43 8.90
C THR A 138 -7.52 10.05 9.23
N LEU A 139 -6.24 9.94 9.52
CA LEU A 139 -5.63 8.70 9.98
C LEU A 139 -5.95 8.51 11.47
N LEU A 140 -6.53 7.38 11.81
CA LEU A 140 -6.71 6.98 13.21
C LEU A 140 -5.37 6.57 13.83
N ASN A 141 -5.27 6.74 15.14
CA ASN A 141 -4.19 6.15 15.96
C ASN A 141 -4.79 5.04 16.85
N PRO A 142 -5.11 3.86 16.28
CA PRO A 142 -5.86 2.84 16.97
C PRO A 142 -5.01 2.11 18.01
N THR A 143 -5.67 1.66 19.07
CA THR A 143 -5.10 0.68 20.01
C THR A 143 -5.01 -0.68 19.36
N VAL A 144 -6.06 -1.08 18.63
CA VAL A 144 -6.20 -2.36 17.94
C VAL A 144 -6.87 -2.13 16.59
N ALA A 145 -6.44 -2.89 15.59
CA ALA A 145 -7.07 -2.93 14.28
C ALA A 145 -6.98 -4.32 13.66
N GLY A 146 -7.77 -4.57 12.63
CA GLY A 146 -7.76 -5.88 12.01
C GLY A 146 -8.75 -6.03 10.86
N VAL A 147 -9.04 -7.29 10.54
CA VAL A 147 -10.00 -7.69 9.51
C VAL A 147 -11.10 -8.57 10.13
N MET A 148 -12.26 -8.57 9.51
CA MET A 148 -13.39 -9.40 9.93
C MET A 148 -14.15 -9.89 8.70
N PHE A 149 -14.39 -11.20 8.64
CA PHE A 149 -15.28 -11.82 7.66
C PHE A 149 -16.63 -12.08 8.32
N THR A 150 -17.73 -11.71 7.64
CA THR A 150 -19.09 -11.95 8.14
C THR A 150 -19.64 -13.35 7.83
N GLU A 151 -18.87 -14.14 7.08
CA GLU A 151 -19.06 -15.58 6.79
C GLU A 151 -17.66 -16.21 6.71
N HIS A 152 -17.50 -17.44 7.15
CA HIS A 152 -16.19 -18.11 7.11
C HIS A 152 -15.72 -18.25 5.67
N PRO A 153 -14.59 -17.63 5.25
CA PRO A 153 -14.22 -17.47 3.84
C PRO A 153 -13.88 -18.79 3.13
N VAL A 154 -13.55 -19.85 3.89
CA VAL A 154 -13.18 -21.16 3.33
C VAL A 154 -14.32 -22.15 3.42
N THR A 155 -14.97 -22.26 4.58
CA THR A 155 -16.01 -23.27 4.81
C THR A 155 -17.42 -22.80 4.44
N GLY A 156 -17.64 -21.46 4.33
CA GLY A 156 -18.96 -20.88 4.16
C GLY A 156 -19.87 -21.02 5.39
N ALA A 157 -19.29 -21.37 6.56
CA ALA A 157 -20.06 -21.44 7.80
C ALA A 157 -20.57 -20.05 8.18
N ASP A 158 -21.81 -20.01 8.70
CA ASP A 158 -22.47 -18.75 9.12
C ASP A 158 -21.95 -18.29 10.47
N GLU A 159 -20.70 -17.90 10.50
CA GLU A 159 -19.95 -17.40 11.65
C GLU A 159 -19.05 -16.24 11.25
N ARG A 160 -18.74 -15.37 12.18
CA ARG A 160 -17.83 -14.26 11.97
C ARG A 160 -16.43 -14.63 12.39
N LEU A 161 -15.48 -14.34 11.52
CA LEU A 161 -14.08 -14.57 11.72
C LEU A 161 -13.38 -13.22 11.90
N ILE A 162 -12.70 -13.01 13.03
CA ILE A 162 -12.00 -11.76 13.33
C ILE A 162 -10.53 -12.05 13.53
N GLU A 163 -9.68 -11.30 12.83
CA GLU A 163 -8.24 -11.28 13.04
C GLU A 163 -7.82 -9.89 13.51
N ALA A 164 -7.04 -9.81 14.60
CA ALA A 164 -6.74 -8.56 15.28
C ALA A 164 -5.29 -8.49 15.75
N SER A 165 -4.72 -7.28 15.73
CA SER A 165 -3.39 -6.98 16.28
C SER A 165 -3.35 -5.57 16.85
N TRP A 166 -2.31 -5.29 17.65
CA TRP A 166 -2.02 -3.97 18.19
C TRP A 166 -1.64 -2.97 17.09
N GLY A 167 -2.09 -1.74 17.24
CA GLY A 167 -1.74 -0.63 16.35
C GLY A 167 -2.53 -0.60 15.05
N LEU A 168 -1.90 -0.11 13.98
CA LEU A 168 -2.49 0.02 12.65
C LEU A 168 -2.75 -1.35 12.01
N GLY A 169 -3.85 -1.47 11.27
CA GLY A 169 -4.27 -2.71 10.60
C GLY A 169 -3.31 -3.24 9.55
N GLU A 170 -2.34 -2.42 9.12
CA GLU A 170 -1.30 -2.81 8.16
C GLU A 170 -0.54 -4.06 8.62
N ALA A 171 -0.29 -4.23 9.93
CA ALA A 171 0.39 -5.40 10.48
C ALA A 171 -0.37 -6.71 10.20
N VAL A 172 -1.71 -6.68 10.20
CA VAL A 172 -2.57 -7.85 9.90
C VAL A 172 -2.69 -8.04 8.39
N VAL A 173 -3.02 -6.98 7.66
CA VAL A 173 -3.25 -7.04 6.20
C VAL A 173 -2.00 -7.46 5.44
N ALA A 174 -0.82 -6.99 5.85
CA ALA A 174 0.46 -7.35 5.25
C ALA A 174 1.04 -8.69 5.77
N GLY A 175 0.38 -9.34 6.73
CA GLY A 175 0.85 -10.63 7.29
C GLY A 175 2.16 -10.52 8.09
N LEU A 176 2.44 -9.35 8.69
CA LEU A 176 3.67 -9.09 9.45
C LEU A 176 3.66 -9.76 10.83
N VAL A 177 2.48 -10.13 11.32
CA VAL A 177 2.28 -10.77 12.62
C VAL A 177 1.38 -12.00 12.48
N VAL A 178 1.42 -12.89 13.47
CA VAL A 178 0.36 -13.87 13.66
C VAL A 178 -0.70 -13.20 14.54
N PRO A 179 -1.86 -12.79 13.98
CA PRO A 179 -2.88 -12.06 14.71
C PRO A 179 -3.59 -12.92 15.74
N ASP A 180 -4.29 -12.30 16.68
CA ASP A 180 -5.30 -12.99 17.46
C ASP A 180 -6.47 -13.36 16.55
N HIS A 181 -7.06 -14.51 16.79
CA HIS A 181 -8.14 -15.05 16.00
C HIS A 181 -9.36 -15.32 16.90
N PHE A 182 -10.51 -14.83 16.47
CA PHE A 182 -11.77 -15.00 17.18
C PHE A 182 -12.85 -15.51 16.20
N ARG A 183 -13.70 -16.39 16.70
CA ARG A 183 -14.92 -16.80 15.99
C ARG A 183 -16.13 -16.45 16.83
N LEU A 184 -17.09 -15.83 16.22
CA LEU A 184 -18.38 -15.50 16.83
C LEU A 184 -19.48 -16.13 15.98
N ASP A 185 -20.53 -16.60 16.64
CA ASP A 185 -21.75 -16.93 15.94
C ASP A 185 -22.48 -15.65 15.45
N ARG A 186 -23.59 -15.86 14.77
CA ARG A 186 -24.39 -14.74 14.23
C ARG A 186 -25.03 -13.87 15.30
N SER A 187 -25.28 -14.42 16.50
CA SER A 187 -25.81 -13.68 17.65
C SER A 187 -24.75 -12.80 18.34
N GLY A 188 -23.46 -13.01 18.02
CA GLY A 188 -22.34 -12.35 18.64
C GLY A 188 -21.72 -13.14 19.81
N GLN A 189 -22.20 -14.38 20.06
CA GLN A 189 -21.59 -15.25 21.06
C GLN A 189 -20.21 -15.71 20.59
N VAL A 190 -19.22 -15.62 21.48
CA VAL A 190 -17.85 -16.03 21.17
C VAL A 190 -17.74 -17.56 21.19
N LEU A 191 -17.40 -18.15 20.06
CA LEU A 191 -17.20 -19.60 19.88
C LEU A 191 -15.75 -19.99 20.14
N GLU A 192 -14.78 -19.13 19.76
CA GLU A 192 -13.36 -19.40 19.88
C GLU A 192 -12.54 -18.15 20.11
N ARG A 193 -11.51 -18.26 20.92
CA ARG A 193 -10.44 -17.26 21.08
C ARG A 193 -9.10 -17.96 20.99
N LYS A 194 -8.29 -17.56 20.01
CA LYS A 194 -6.94 -18.08 19.82
C LYS A 194 -5.95 -16.94 19.84
N VAL A 195 -5.07 -16.92 20.83
CA VAL A 195 -4.05 -15.89 20.93
C VAL A 195 -2.99 -16.08 19.84
N GLY A 196 -2.64 -14.98 19.18
CA GLY A 196 -1.58 -14.89 18.19
C GLY A 196 -0.21 -14.62 18.81
N ARG A 197 0.74 -14.28 17.95
CA ARG A 197 2.08 -13.86 18.34
C ARG A 197 2.40 -12.51 17.70
N LYS A 198 2.00 -11.43 18.38
CA LYS A 198 2.04 -10.05 17.92
C LYS A 198 3.29 -9.35 18.45
N ARG A 199 4.46 -9.69 17.90
CA ARG A 199 5.76 -9.15 18.37
C ARG A 199 5.97 -7.69 18.00
N ILE A 200 5.35 -7.23 16.93
CA ILE A 200 5.45 -5.86 16.43
C ILE A 200 4.05 -5.25 16.29
N ALA A 201 3.98 -3.95 16.39
CA ALA A 201 2.84 -3.12 16.03
C ALA A 201 3.30 -2.06 15.05
N ILE A 202 2.47 -1.71 14.09
CA ILE A 202 2.75 -0.57 13.21
C ILE A 202 2.16 0.68 13.85
N ARG A 203 2.98 1.72 13.98
CA ARG A 203 2.63 3.01 14.58
C ARG A 203 2.97 4.17 13.66
N SER A 204 2.28 5.28 13.84
CA SER A 204 2.58 6.54 13.15
C SER A 204 3.82 7.21 13.75
N LEU A 205 4.75 7.67 12.91
CA LEU A 205 5.85 8.53 13.34
C LEU A 205 5.36 9.97 13.54
N PRO A 206 5.95 10.75 14.46
CA PRO A 206 5.56 12.14 14.69
C PRO A 206 5.64 13.05 13.44
N ASN A 207 6.56 12.75 12.52
CA ASN A 207 6.87 13.58 11.35
C ASN A 207 6.46 12.94 10.01
N GLY A 208 5.48 12.03 10.02
CA GLY A 208 5.00 11.35 8.82
C GLY A 208 5.57 9.94 8.62
N GLY A 209 4.83 9.09 7.89
CA GLY A 209 5.13 7.68 7.70
C GLY A 209 4.84 6.82 8.93
N THR A 210 5.12 5.54 8.82
CA THR A 210 4.88 4.53 9.88
C THR A 210 6.19 3.84 10.27
N PHE A 211 6.21 3.19 11.44
CA PHE A 211 7.34 2.41 11.91
C PHE A 211 6.87 1.16 12.65
N GLU A 212 7.75 0.18 12.75
CA GLU A 212 7.55 -1.01 13.55
C GLU A 212 7.97 -0.75 15.01
N GLU A 213 7.01 -0.80 15.92
CA GLU A 213 7.24 -0.77 17.37
C GLU A 213 7.31 -2.21 17.91
N GLN A 214 8.27 -2.50 18.78
CA GLN A 214 8.31 -3.77 19.50
C GLN A 214 7.22 -3.80 20.58
N VAL A 215 6.31 -4.76 20.48
CA VAL A 215 5.25 -4.95 21.47
C VAL A 215 5.87 -5.44 22.78
N PRO A 216 5.51 -4.86 23.95
CA PRO A 216 5.98 -5.32 25.25
C PRO A 216 5.73 -6.81 25.44
N ALA A 217 6.69 -7.54 26.00
CA ALA A 217 6.66 -9.01 26.13
C ALA A 217 5.36 -9.54 26.77
N ALA A 218 4.81 -8.81 27.76
CA ALA A 218 3.55 -9.16 28.42
C ALA A 218 2.32 -9.05 27.50
N GLN A 219 2.40 -8.29 26.40
CA GLN A 219 1.30 -8.09 25.46
C GLN A 219 1.42 -8.98 24.21
N VAL A 220 2.61 -9.51 23.90
CA VAL A 220 2.86 -10.34 22.70
C VAL A 220 1.88 -11.50 22.58
N SER A 221 1.62 -12.18 23.70
CA SER A 221 0.74 -13.36 23.79
C SER A 221 -0.52 -13.08 24.63
N ARG A 222 -0.94 -11.83 24.75
CA ARG A 222 -2.20 -11.43 25.35
C ARG A 222 -3.21 -11.14 24.25
N LEU A 223 -4.46 -11.56 24.43
CA LEU A 223 -5.57 -11.16 23.53
C LEU A 223 -5.67 -9.63 23.49
N CYS A 224 -5.79 -9.08 22.28
CA CYS A 224 -5.87 -7.64 22.08
C CYS A 224 -7.30 -7.10 22.07
N LEU A 225 -8.32 -7.97 22.10
CA LEU A 225 -9.73 -7.61 22.19
C LEU A 225 -10.35 -8.19 23.46
N ASP A 226 -11.20 -7.41 24.09
CA ASP A 226 -12.09 -7.83 25.18
C ASP A 226 -13.49 -8.18 24.68
N ASP A 227 -14.37 -8.60 25.60
CA ASP A 227 -15.74 -9.02 25.26
C ASP A 227 -16.63 -7.85 24.79
N THR A 228 -16.39 -6.65 25.28
CA THR A 228 -17.12 -5.44 24.87
C THR A 228 -16.74 -5.07 23.42
N GLU A 229 -15.46 -5.13 23.09
CA GLU A 229 -14.95 -4.85 21.76
C GLU A 229 -15.41 -5.92 20.75
N LEU A 230 -15.42 -7.20 21.13
CA LEU A 230 -15.95 -8.29 20.31
C LEU A 230 -17.46 -8.11 20.05
N ALA A 231 -18.24 -7.72 21.04
CA ALA A 231 -19.67 -7.43 20.85
C ALA A 231 -19.88 -6.23 19.91
N ALA A 232 -19.07 -5.18 20.04
CA ALA A 232 -19.13 -4.01 19.16
C ALA A 232 -18.77 -4.37 17.71
N LEU A 233 -17.77 -5.23 17.49
CA LEU A 233 -17.43 -5.76 16.16
C LEU A 233 -18.55 -6.62 15.59
N GLY A 234 -19.20 -7.45 16.42
CA GLY A 234 -20.38 -8.21 16.04
C GLY A 234 -21.53 -7.30 15.58
N ALA A 235 -21.76 -6.17 16.26
CA ALA A 235 -22.75 -5.17 15.88
C ALA A 235 -22.36 -4.46 14.57
N LEU A 236 -21.07 -4.13 14.38
CA LEU A 236 -20.57 -3.57 13.13
C LEU A 236 -20.81 -4.53 11.95
N ALA A 237 -20.55 -5.84 12.11
CA ALA A 237 -20.80 -6.84 11.08
C ALA A 237 -22.27 -6.82 10.60
N LEU A 238 -23.22 -6.83 11.53
CA LEU A 238 -24.68 -6.77 11.21
C LEU A 238 -25.03 -5.49 10.45
N ARG A 239 -24.50 -4.35 10.87
CA ARG A 239 -24.71 -3.07 10.19
C ARG A 239 -24.10 -3.06 8.78
N CYS A 240 -22.90 -3.59 8.61
CA CYS A 240 -22.26 -3.73 7.30
C CYS A 240 -23.08 -4.64 6.37
N GLU A 241 -23.56 -5.79 6.86
CA GLU A 241 -24.43 -6.67 6.06
C GLU A 241 -25.74 -6.00 5.65
N LYS A 242 -26.33 -5.17 6.51
CA LYS A 242 -27.51 -4.39 6.19
C LYS A 242 -27.27 -3.37 5.07
N VAL A 243 -26.09 -2.73 5.06
CA VAL A 243 -25.72 -1.68 4.09
C VAL A 243 -25.28 -2.28 2.75
N TYR A 244 -24.44 -3.30 2.80
CA TYR A 244 -23.72 -3.82 1.63
C TYR A 244 -24.19 -5.22 1.17
N GLY A 245 -25.09 -5.86 1.93
CA GLY A 245 -25.50 -7.24 1.74
C GLY A 245 -24.60 -8.24 2.48
N PRO A 246 -24.89 -9.56 2.37
CA PRO A 246 -24.16 -10.61 3.09
C PRO A 246 -22.72 -10.80 2.57
N ARG A 247 -21.94 -11.59 3.29
CA ARG A 247 -20.60 -12.06 2.90
C ARG A 247 -19.62 -10.91 2.70
N ARG A 248 -19.25 -10.26 3.81
CA ARG A 248 -18.36 -9.09 3.82
C ARG A 248 -17.01 -9.40 4.41
N ASP A 249 -15.99 -8.80 3.79
CA ASP A 249 -14.64 -8.63 4.29
C ASP A 249 -14.53 -7.17 4.74
N ILE A 250 -14.26 -6.95 6.02
CA ILE A 250 -14.33 -5.67 6.71
C ILE A 250 -12.97 -5.35 7.31
N GLU A 251 -12.38 -4.24 6.92
CA GLU A 251 -11.25 -3.63 7.64
C GLU A 251 -11.79 -2.68 8.70
N TRP A 252 -11.29 -2.79 9.92
CA TRP A 252 -11.76 -2.02 11.05
C TRP A 252 -10.61 -1.58 11.96
N ALA A 253 -10.87 -0.56 12.79
CA ALA A 253 -9.95 -0.10 13.82
C ALA A 253 -10.71 0.36 15.05
N ILE A 254 -10.09 0.22 16.24
CA ILE A 254 -10.61 0.72 17.51
C ILE A 254 -9.72 1.85 18.01
N GLN A 255 -10.33 3.02 18.20
CA GLN A 255 -9.71 4.17 18.82
C GLN A 255 -10.64 4.73 19.90
N GLU A 256 -10.12 4.92 21.11
CA GLU A 256 -10.88 5.49 22.24
C GLU A 256 -12.23 4.79 22.46
N GLY A 257 -12.22 3.44 22.37
CA GLY A 257 -13.44 2.62 22.57
C GLY A 257 -14.44 2.65 21.41
N THR A 258 -14.19 3.42 20.36
CA THR A 258 -15.04 3.47 19.17
C THR A 258 -14.50 2.55 18.07
N VAL A 259 -15.38 1.69 17.54
CA VAL A 259 -15.06 0.84 16.38
C VAL A 259 -15.37 1.61 15.11
N TYR A 260 -14.34 1.80 14.27
CA TYR A 260 -14.43 2.47 12.98
C TYR A 260 -14.37 1.45 11.84
N LEU A 261 -15.25 1.63 10.86
CA LEU A 261 -15.16 0.97 9.57
C LEU A 261 -14.14 1.69 8.70
N LEU A 262 -13.14 0.97 8.19
CA LEU A 262 -12.11 1.49 7.28
C LEU A 262 -12.37 1.10 5.82
N GLN A 263 -12.92 -0.12 5.60
CA GLN A 263 -13.29 -0.62 4.30
C GLN A 263 -14.27 -1.79 4.46
N CYS A 264 -15.20 -1.95 3.51
CA CYS A 264 -16.09 -3.11 3.43
C CYS A 264 -16.20 -3.54 1.97
N ARG A 265 -15.87 -4.79 1.68
CA ARG A 265 -15.96 -5.37 0.34
C ARG A 265 -16.69 -6.71 0.36
N ALA A 266 -17.18 -7.17 -0.79
CA ALA A 266 -17.73 -8.51 -0.91
C ALA A 266 -16.61 -9.56 -0.74
N VAL A 267 -16.89 -10.64 -0.02
CA VAL A 267 -16.01 -11.82 -0.05
C VAL A 267 -16.09 -12.41 -1.46
N THR A 268 -15.02 -12.29 -2.22
CA THR A 268 -14.88 -13.03 -3.45
C THR A 268 -14.53 -14.47 -3.08
N THR A 269 -15.48 -15.41 -3.28
CA THR A 269 -15.17 -16.85 -3.26
C THR A 269 -14.33 -17.15 -4.50
N GLY A 270 -13.08 -16.73 -4.50
CA GLY A 270 -12.09 -17.32 -5.37
C GLY A 270 -12.04 -18.80 -4.99
N LYS A 271 -12.13 -19.72 -5.98
CA LYS A 271 -11.63 -21.07 -5.86
C LYS A 271 -10.39 -20.99 -4.99
N ALA A 272 -10.36 -21.83 -3.95
CA ALA A 272 -9.29 -21.88 -2.96
C ALA A 272 -7.99 -21.39 -3.59
N ARG A 273 -7.34 -20.41 -2.94
CA ARG A 273 -5.98 -20.02 -3.32
C ARG A 273 -5.28 -21.31 -3.68
N SER A 274 -5.16 -21.58 -4.98
CA SER A 274 -4.45 -22.73 -5.46
C SER A 274 -3.08 -22.63 -4.83
N GLU A 275 -2.80 -23.60 -3.99
CA GLU A 275 -1.52 -23.92 -3.37
C GLU A 275 -0.75 -22.68 -2.87
N ALA A 276 -0.45 -22.70 -1.58
CA ALA A 276 0.61 -21.86 -1.04
C ALA A 276 1.74 -21.85 -2.10
N PRO A 277 2.26 -20.66 -2.47
CA PRO A 277 3.39 -20.63 -3.39
C PRO A 277 4.41 -21.66 -2.88
N PRO A 278 5.05 -22.43 -3.77
CA PRO A 278 6.01 -23.46 -3.36
C PRO A 278 6.92 -22.85 -2.32
N PRO A 279 7.34 -23.59 -1.27
CA PRO A 279 8.05 -23.07 -0.13
C PRO A 279 9.14 -22.13 -0.68
N SER A 280 9.03 -20.85 -0.32
CA SER A 280 9.99 -19.85 -0.75
C SER A 280 11.36 -20.35 -0.38
N PRO A 281 12.35 -20.33 -1.29
CA PRO A 281 13.72 -20.63 -0.88
C PRO A 281 14.04 -19.78 0.35
N PRO A 282 14.93 -20.22 1.25
CA PRO A 282 15.21 -19.59 2.52
C PRO A 282 15.37 -18.09 2.33
N PRO A 283 14.86 -17.24 3.24
CA PRO A 283 14.85 -15.79 3.06
C PRO A 283 16.27 -15.34 2.74
N ARG A 284 16.45 -14.75 1.57
CA ARG A 284 17.72 -14.17 1.15
C ARG A 284 18.00 -12.98 2.05
N ASP A 285 19.25 -12.78 2.40
CA ASP A 285 19.66 -11.73 3.33
C ASP A 285 19.70 -10.36 2.60
N PRO A 286 18.72 -9.46 2.80
CA PRO A 286 18.71 -8.14 2.17
C PRO A 286 19.90 -7.28 2.62
N VAL A 287 20.50 -7.57 3.78
CA VAL A 287 21.71 -6.89 4.27
C VAL A 287 22.88 -7.26 3.36
N ALA A 288 23.04 -8.54 3.03
CA ALA A 288 24.08 -8.99 2.12
C ALA A 288 23.90 -8.44 0.69
N ALA A 289 22.66 -8.27 0.25
CA ALA A 289 22.36 -7.65 -1.03
C ALA A 289 22.78 -6.18 -1.07
N LEU A 290 22.42 -5.39 -0.03
CA LEU A 290 22.80 -3.98 0.10
C LEU A 290 24.32 -3.79 0.16
N GLN A 291 25.05 -4.63 0.87
CA GLN A 291 26.50 -4.54 1.02
C GLN A 291 27.25 -4.75 -0.31
N ARG A 292 26.64 -5.38 -1.31
CA ARG A 292 27.20 -5.52 -2.66
C ARG A 292 27.10 -4.27 -3.51
N VAL A 293 26.28 -3.31 -3.09
CA VAL A 293 25.99 -2.10 -3.86
C VAL A 293 26.95 -0.99 -3.47
N GLU A 294 27.67 -0.45 -4.42
CA GLU A 294 28.62 0.66 -4.21
C GLU A 294 27.95 1.86 -3.49
N LEU A 295 26.66 2.09 -3.73
CA LEU A 295 25.87 3.14 -3.11
C LEU A 295 25.81 3.04 -1.58
N PHE A 296 25.85 1.83 -1.01
CA PHE A 296 25.71 1.55 0.42
C PHE A 296 27.01 1.02 1.05
N ALA A 297 28.09 0.91 0.29
CA ALA A 297 29.35 0.25 0.72
C ALA A 297 30.01 0.90 1.95
N ASP A 298 29.87 2.24 2.11
CA ASP A 298 30.50 2.98 3.23
C ASP A 298 29.55 3.19 4.41
N MET A 299 28.39 2.51 4.43
CA MET A 299 27.46 2.61 5.53
C MET A 299 27.82 1.63 6.65
N ASP A 300 27.63 2.08 7.89
CA ASP A 300 27.78 1.18 9.02
C ASP A 300 26.68 0.09 9.02
N ARG A 301 26.96 -1.00 9.73
CA ARG A 301 26.05 -2.15 9.77
C ARG A 301 24.65 -1.80 10.25
N ARG A 302 24.50 -0.87 11.20
CA ARG A 302 23.19 -0.46 11.73
C ARG A 302 22.38 0.29 10.68
N GLN A 303 23.03 1.16 9.91
CA GLN A 303 22.42 1.89 8.82
C GLN A 303 21.95 0.92 7.71
N VAL A 304 22.80 -0.05 7.35
CA VAL A 304 22.44 -1.09 6.35
C VAL A 304 21.26 -1.93 6.85
N GLU A 305 21.24 -2.35 8.12
CA GLU A 305 20.12 -3.09 8.71
C GLU A 305 18.83 -2.27 8.74
N GLN A 306 18.89 -0.96 8.97
CA GLN A 306 17.72 -0.08 8.89
C GLN A 306 17.13 -0.03 7.47
N ILE A 307 18.00 0.10 6.47
CA ILE A 307 17.57 0.09 5.05
C ILE A 307 17.00 -1.27 4.65
N ALA A 308 17.67 -2.36 5.06
CA ALA A 308 17.25 -3.72 4.76
C ALA A 308 15.81 -4.01 5.22
N ARG A 309 15.38 -3.43 6.34
CA ARG A 309 14.00 -3.55 6.85
C ARG A 309 12.96 -2.86 5.98
N LEU A 310 13.34 -1.86 5.19
CA LEU A 310 12.46 -1.16 4.28
C LEU A 310 12.34 -1.85 2.93
N LEU A 311 13.29 -2.72 2.58
CA LEU A 311 13.36 -3.42 1.31
C LEU A 311 12.26 -4.49 1.21
N LYS A 312 11.54 -4.47 0.08
CA LYS A 312 10.54 -5.48 -0.26
C LYS A 312 11.02 -6.34 -1.42
N GLU A 313 11.11 -7.65 -1.20
CA GLU A 313 11.46 -8.59 -2.27
C GLU A 313 10.41 -8.56 -3.38
N ARG A 314 10.87 -8.52 -4.63
CA ARG A 314 10.07 -8.59 -5.85
C ARG A 314 10.68 -9.62 -6.79
N ARG A 315 9.83 -10.43 -7.42
CA ARG A 315 10.22 -11.46 -8.38
C ARG A 315 9.56 -11.19 -9.72
N PHE A 316 10.35 -11.32 -10.77
CA PHE A 316 9.90 -11.12 -12.13
C PHE A 316 10.34 -12.32 -12.96
N ALA A 317 9.44 -12.86 -13.78
CA ALA A 317 9.76 -13.95 -14.70
C ALA A 317 10.57 -13.40 -15.87
N LYS A 318 11.37 -14.27 -16.49
CA LYS A 318 12.09 -13.93 -17.75
C LYS A 318 11.12 -13.33 -18.78
N GLY A 319 11.51 -12.18 -19.36
CA GLY A 319 10.74 -11.42 -20.34
C GLY A 319 9.72 -10.45 -19.70
N GLU A 320 9.56 -10.44 -18.38
CA GLU A 320 8.65 -9.52 -17.69
C GLU A 320 9.27 -8.12 -17.63
N THR A 321 8.45 -7.10 -17.99
CA THR A 321 8.86 -5.69 -17.91
C THR A 321 8.73 -5.21 -16.46
N VAL A 322 9.83 -4.76 -15.87
CA VAL A 322 9.89 -4.26 -14.49
C VAL A 322 9.52 -2.79 -14.43
N ILE A 323 10.06 -1.99 -15.34
CA ILE A 323 9.70 -0.58 -15.54
C ILE A 323 9.65 -0.27 -17.04
N MET A 324 8.78 0.68 -17.43
CA MET A 324 8.58 1.07 -18.82
C MET A 324 8.94 2.54 -19.04
N GLU A 325 9.66 2.84 -20.12
CA GLU A 325 10.00 4.20 -20.53
C GLU A 325 8.74 5.08 -20.64
N GLY A 326 8.82 6.30 -20.12
CA GLY A 326 7.72 7.25 -20.12
C GLY A 326 6.63 7.02 -19.08
N SER A 327 6.62 5.88 -18.38
CA SER A 327 5.67 5.65 -17.27
C SER A 327 6.05 6.44 -16.02
N GLY A 328 5.08 6.68 -15.15
CA GLY A 328 5.35 7.15 -13.78
C GLY A 328 5.90 5.99 -12.94
N GLY A 329 6.82 6.29 -12.02
CA GLY A 329 7.36 5.21 -11.19
C GLY A 329 7.86 5.72 -9.84
N ALA A 330 7.43 5.04 -8.76
CA ALA A 330 7.74 5.41 -7.39
C ALA A 330 8.67 4.41 -6.68
N ALA A 331 9.40 3.57 -7.41
CA ALA A 331 10.28 2.58 -6.80
C ALA A 331 11.71 2.58 -7.38
N PHE A 332 12.67 2.45 -6.48
CA PHE A 332 14.06 2.08 -6.72
C PHE A 332 14.17 0.57 -6.58
N PHE A 333 14.92 -0.07 -7.44
CA PHE A 333 15.15 -1.52 -7.43
C PHE A 333 16.63 -1.84 -7.37
N LEU A 334 16.98 -2.73 -6.46
CA LEU A 334 18.28 -3.35 -6.33
C LEU A 334 18.20 -4.80 -6.80
N ILE A 335 19.06 -5.24 -7.74
CA ILE A 335 19.08 -6.62 -8.20
C ILE A 335 19.82 -7.50 -7.20
N ASP A 336 19.13 -8.51 -6.67
CA ASP A 336 19.73 -9.56 -5.83
C ASP A 336 20.25 -10.73 -6.67
N SER A 337 19.44 -11.18 -7.65
CA SER A 337 19.83 -12.25 -8.57
C SER A 337 19.09 -12.15 -9.89
N GLY A 338 19.66 -12.75 -10.92
CA GLY A 338 19.19 -12.66 -12.30
C GLY A 338 19.77 -11.47 -13.02
N GLU A 339 19.32 -11.24 -14.26
CA GLU A 339 19.78 -10.16 -15.13
C GLU A 339 18.59 -9.40 -15.69
N ALA A 340 18.76 -8.10 -15.90
CA ALA A 340 17.77 -7.22 -16.51
C ALA A 340 18.39 -6.44 -17.67
N THR A 341 17.65 -6.28 -18.76
CA THR A 341 18.03 -5.47 -19.92
C THR A 341 17.42 -4.10 -19.83
N VAL A 342 18.22 -3.06 -19.94
CA VAL A 342 17.79 -1.66 -20.04
C VAL A 342 17.70 -1.26 -21.49
N SER A 343 16.54 -0.77 -21.93
CA SER A 343 16.33 -0.29 -23.30
C SER A 343 15.65 1.07 -23.32
N ARG A 344 15.92 1.86 -24.37
CA ARG A 344 15.30 3.16 -24.61
C ARG A 344 14.89 3.24 -26.07
N LYS A 345 13.62 3.56 -26.30
CA LYS A 345 13.04 3.58 -27.67
C LYS A 345 13.31 2.28 -28.44
N GLY A 346 13.30 1.14 -27.74
CA GLY A 346 13.54 -0.18 -28.33
C GLY A 346 15.03 -0.52 -28.55
N VAL A 347 15.97 0.38 -28.24
CA VAL A 347 17.42 0.12 -28.36
C VAL A 347 17.96 -0.31 -26.98
N ASN A 348 18.65 -1.46 -26.94
CA ASN A 348 19.32 -1.93 -25.73
C ASN A 348 20.50 -1.03 -25.37
N LEU A 349 20.54 -0.53 -24.16
CA LEU A 349 21.56 0.36 -23.63
C LEU A 349 22.55 -0.37 -22.72
N ALA A 350 22.05 -1.30 -21.88
CA ALA A 350 22.86 -2.00 -20.90
C ALA A 350 22.17 -3.28 -20.43
N THR A 351 22.96 -4.19 -19.85
CA THR A 351 22.47 -5.30 -19.03
C THR A 351 22.93 -5.07 -17.60
N LEU A 352 22.00 -5.24 -16.64
CA LEU A 352 22.22 -5.10 -15.21
C LEU A 352 22.20 -6.48 -14.57
N GLY A 353 23.04 -6.70 -13.58
CA GLY A 353 23.16 -7.95 -12.82
C GLY A 353 23.12 -7.75 -11.30
N PRO A 354 23.42 -8.81 -10.53
CA PRO A 354 23.40 -8.73 -9.06
C PRO A 354 24.33 -7.63 -8.51
N GLY A 355 23.78 -6.76 -7.65
CA GLY A 355 24.47 -5.58 -7.11
C GLY A 355 24.23 -4.30 -7.90
N ASP A 356 23.68 -4.39 -9.12
CA ASP A 356 23.24 -3.20 -9.85
C ASP A 356 21.87 -2.74 -9.37
N TYR A 357 21.55 -1.47 -9.68
CA TYR A 357 20.27 -0.85 -9.31
C TYR A 357 19.71 0.00 -10.45
N PHE A 358 18.42 0.25 -10.42
CA PHE A 358 17.72 1.06 -11.41
C PHE A 358 16.46 1.73 -10.83
N GLY A 359 15.96 2.72 -11.56
CA GLY A 359 14.73 3.44 -11.20
C GLY A 359 14.95 4.66 -10.30
N GLU A 360 16.21 4.99 -9.93
CA GLU A 360 16.58 6.10 -9.07
C GLU A 360 16.28 7.48 -9.67
N ILE A 361 16.42 7.63 -11.01
CA ILE A 361 16.29 8.95 -11.68
C ILE A 361 14.89 9.52 -11.44
N ALA A 362 13.85 8.74 -11.73
CA ALA A 362 12.47 9.17 -11.54
C ALA A 362 12.10 9.44 -10.07
N LEU A 363 12.87 8.87 -9.11
CA LEU A 363 12.70 9.17 -7.68
C LEU A 363 13.37 10.49 -7.27
N ILE A 364 14.40 10.92 -7.98
CA ILE A 364 15.16 12.12 -7.65
C ILE A 364 14.48 13.36 -8.25
N ASP A 365 14.11 13.30 -9.54
CA ASP A 365 13.54 14.44 -10.28
C ASP A 365 12.02 14.45 -10.33
N GLY A 366 11.35 13.37 -9.89
CA GLY A 366 9.89 13.23 -9.96
C GLY A 366 9.35 13.13 -11.40
N GLY A 367 10.24 12.88 -12.37
CA GLY A 367 9.91 12.77 -13.79
C GLY A 367 9.47 11.37 -14.21
N PRO A 368 9.12 11.18 -15.48
CA PRO A 368 8.82 9.86 -16.04
C PRO A 368 10.05 8.97 -16.11
N ARG A 369 9.85 7.65 -16.17
CA ARG A 369 10.92 6.68 -16.38
C ARG A 369 11.69 6.96 -17.66
N THR A 370 13.01 7.01 -17.57
CA THR A 370 13.89 7.37 -18.68
C THR A 370 14.22 6.20 -19.61
N ALA A 371 13.93 4.97 -19.19
CA ALA A 371 14.18 3.74 -19.94
C ALA A 371 13.23 2.63 -19.51
N THR A 372 13.08 1.62 -20.37
CA THR A 372 12.42 0.35 -20.07
C THR A 372 13.44 -0.64 -19.50
N VAL A 373 13.09 -1.33 -18.42
CA VAL A 373 13.88 -2.43 -17.84
C VAL A 373 13.07 -3.70 -17.88
N THR A 374 13.61 -4.74 -18.54
CA THR A 374 12.97 -6.04 -18.73
C THR A 374 13.83 -7.14 -18.11
N ALA A 375 13.25 -8.09 -17.42
CA ALA A 375 13.94 -9.25 -16.87
C ALA A 375 14.50 -10.12 -18.01
N ALA A 376 15.81 -10.21 -18.15
CA ALA A 376 16.48 -11.04 -19.15
C ALA A 376 16.49 -12.52 -18.74
N THR A 377 16.51 -12.78 -17.43
CA THR A 377 16.35 -14.09 -16.79
C THR A 377 15.26 -13.98 -15.73
N ASP A 378 14.96 -15.06 -14.99
CA ASP A 378 14.19 -14.93 -13.74
C ASP A 378 14.96 -14.00 -12.81
N LEU A 379 14.30 -12.92 -12.36
CA LEU A 379 14.91 -11.79 -11.69
C LEU A 379 14.34 -11.63 -10.29
N VAL A 380 15.22 -11.45 -9.32
CA VAL A 380 14.84 -11.10 -7.94
C VAL A 380 15.44 -9.74 -7.60
N CYS A 381 14.58 -8.80 -7.24
CA CYS A 381 14.97 -7.45 -6.82
C CYS A 381 14.47 -7.14 -5.42
N TYR A 382 15.16 -6.22 -4.74
CA TYR A 382 14.65 -5.53 -3.58
C TYR A 382 14.18 -4.14 -3.99
N GLY A 383 12.90 -3.82 -3.73
CA GLY A 383 12.31 -2.52 -4.06
C GLY A 383 12.25 -1.61 -2.83
N LEU A 384 12.56 -0.32 -3.04
CA LEU A 384 12.29 0.78 -2.12
C LEU A 384 11.35 1.77 -2.80
N THR A 385 10.32 2.21 -2.10
CA THR A 385 9.44 3.27 -2.61
C THR A 385 10.08 4.65 -2.45
N PHE A 386 9.54 5.67 -3.14
CA PHE A 386 9.97 7.06 -3.00
C PHE A 386 9.98 7.55 -1.53
N TRP A 387 8.97 7.17 -0.74
CA TRP A 387 8.83 7.58 0.66
C TRP A 387 9.84 6.93 1.59
N GLU A 388 10.26 5.73 1.28
CA GLU A 388 11.33 5.05 2.00
C GLU A 388 12.70 5.58 1.56
N PHE A 389 12.87 5.85 0.26
CA PHE A 389 14.12 6.26 -0.34
C PHE A 389 14.47 7.74 -0.04
N ARG A 390 13.51 8.66 -0.22
CA ARG A 390 13.76 10.10 -0.06
C ARG A 390 14.23 10.49 1.34
N PRO A 391 13.55 10.10 2.45
CA PRO A 391 14.03 10.37 3.79
C PRO A 391 15.40 9.73 4.10
N LEU A 392 15.69 8.57 3.47
CA LEU A 392 16.98 7.91 3.59
C LEU A 392 18.09 8.77 2.98
N VAL A 393 17.88 9.34 1.79
CA VAL A 393 18.82 10.22 1.11
C VAL A 393 18.97 11.55 1.87
N GLU A 394 17.87 12.15 2.30
CA GLU A 394 17.87 13.44 3.03
C GLU A 394 18.58 13.34 4.39
N ARG A 395 18.47 12.21 5.08
CA ARG A 395 19.10 11.97 6.39
C ARG A 395 20.54 11.49 6.30
N ASN A 396 20.96 10.99 5.15
CA ASN A 396 22.28 10.43 4.93
C ASN A 396 22.99 11.09 3.74
N GLY A 397 23.75 12.14 4.01
CA GLY A 397 24.48 12.90 2.98
C GLY A 397 25.45 12.04 2.15
N THR A 398 25.97 10.94 2.71
CA THR A 398 26.85 10.00 2.01
C THR A 398 26.12 9.31 0.87
N ILE A 399 24.86 8.88 1.09
CA ILE A 399 24.01 8.27 0.06
C ILE A 399 23.70 9.29 -1.04
N GLY A 400 23.33 10.53 -0.65
CA GLY A 400 23.06 11.62 -1.60
C GLY A 400 24.28 11.92 -2.47
N TRP A 401 25.47 11.99 -1.87
CA TRP A 401 26.72 12.23 -2.60
C TRP A 401 27.04 11.11 -3.58
N LYS A 402 26.91 9.84 -3.19
CA LYS A 402 27.14 8.69 -4.07
C LYS A 402 26.14 8.62 -5.21
N LEU A 403 24.88 8.97 -4.97
CA LEU A 403 23.89 9.10 -6.06
C LEU A 403 24.31 10.18 -7.06
N LEU A 404 24.76 11.34 -6.61
CA LEU A 404 25.27 12.40 -7.48
C LEU A 404 26.47 11.93 -8.31
N GLN A 405 27.41 11.18 -7.72
CA GLN A 405 28.54 10.61 -8.42
C GLN A 405 28.11 9.59 -9.48
N ALA A 406 27.17 8.70 -9.17
CA ALA A 406 26.62 7.71 -10.09
C ALA A 406 25.89 8.38 -11.26
N LEU A 407 25.11 9.42 -11.03
CA LEU A 407 24.43 10.21 -12.06
C LEU A 407 25.45 10.93 -12.95
N ALA A 408 26.47 11.56 -12.38
CA ALA A 408 27.54 12.23 -13.14
C ALA A 408 28.30 11.23 -14.04
N LYS A 409 28.57 10.02 -13.56
CA LYS A 409 29.19 8.93 -14.35
C LYS A 409 28.29 8.51 -15.52
N ARG A 410 26.99 8.32 -15.30
CA ARG A 410 26.02 7.99 -16.35
C ARG A 410 25.90 9.10 -17.39
N LEU A 411 25.87 10.37 -17.00
CA LEU A 411 25.85 11.50 -17.93
C LEU A 411 27.08 11.54 -18.84
N ARG A 412 28.28 11.23 -18.33
CA ARG A 412 29.49 11.16 -19.11
C ARG A 412 29.48 10.02 -20.13
N THR A 413 28.88 8.87 -19.77
CA THR A 413 28.78 7.74 -20.71
C THR A 413 27.70 7.95 -21.77
N THR A 414 26.68 8.78 -21.51
CA THR A 414 25.59 9.06 -22.46
C THR A 414 25.93 10.20 -23.41
N ASN A 415 26.86 11.09 -23.05
CA ASN A 415 27.40 12.17 -23.89
C ASN A 415 28.94 11.99 -24.02
N PRO A 416 29.42 11.06 -24.82
CA PRO A 416 30.86 11.05 -25.16
C PRO A 416 31.13 12.34 -25.96
N SER A 417 32.02 13.20 -25.43
CA SER A 417 32.53 14.41 -26.07
C SER A 417 33.30 14.06 -27.36
#